data_059cf2229eef86c11e7117426a8373ae
#
_entry.id   059cf2229eef86c11e7117426a8373ae
#
_cell.length_a   1.000
_cell.length_b   1.000
_cell.length_c   1.000
_cell.angle_alpha   90.00
_cell.angle_beta   90.00
_cell.angle_gamma   90.00
#
_symmetry.space_group_name_H-M   'P 1'
#
loop_
_entity.id
_entity.type
_entity.pdbx_description
1 polymer ?
#
loop_
_entity_poly.entity_id
_entity_poly.type
_entity_poly.pdbx_seq_one_letter_code
_entity_poly.pdbx_strand_id
1 'polypeptide(L)'
;VHGDIYKNEPLAFLIEDSQIKEQIEPYFMARIVDVKEFLQHFPFVGTADAFHFIIEDPVAPWNNGIFALTWDEQGQVRVLNEPIGKPVRLNIQTLTCLMMNYRRASYLARIERLETDEETLKSLERIIPNMEAYFSDYF
;
A
#
# COMPACT_ATOMS: atom_id res chain seq x y z
N VAL A 1 -25.77 -16.17 -6.44
CA VAL A 1 -24.99 -15.45 -7.44
C VAL A 1 -23.60 -15.26 -6.87
N HIS A 2 -22.59 -15.92 -7.41
CA HIS A 2 -21.20 -15.58 -7.15
C HIS A 2 -20.88 -14.41 -8.08
N GLY A 3 -20.64 -13.24 -7.51
CA GLY A 3 -20.12 -12.10 -8.23
C GLY A 3 -18.79 -11.73 -7.60
N ASP A 4 -17.78 -11.44 -8.42
CA ASP A 4 -16.59 -10.74 -7.96
C ASP A 4 -17.06 -9.34 -7.59
N ILE A 5 -17.36 -9.16 -6.31
CA ILE A 5 -17.83 -7.88 -5.79
C ILE A 5 -16.59 -7.02 -5.63
N TYR A 6 -16.46 -6.05 -6.48
CA TYR A 6 -15.53 -4.95 -6.28
C TYR A 6 -15.85 -4.30 -4.93
N LYS A 7 -14.85 -4.17 -4.11
CA LYS A 7 -14.92 -3.70 -2.72
C LYS A 7 -15.71 -2.40 -2.51
N ASN A 8 -15.93 -1.64 -3.58
CA ASN A 8 -16.63 -0.36 -3.58
C ASN A 8 -17.98 -0.38 -4.32
N GLU A 9 -18.42 -1.55 -4.81
CA GLU A 9 -19.73 -1.65 -5.45
C GLU A 9 -20.77 -2.06 -4.42
N PRO A 10 -21.67 -1.16 -4.01
CA PRO A 10 -22.67 -1.46 -3.01
C PRO A 10 -23.83 -2.28 -3.60
N LEU A 11 -23.57 -3.53 -4.00
CA LEU A 11 -24.62 -4.38 -4.60
C LEU A 11 -25.86 -4.49 -3.69
N ALA A 12 -25.66 -4.55 -2.38
CA ALA A 12 -26.76 -4.55 -1.42
C ALA A 12 -27.61 -3.29 -1.49
N PHE A 13 -27.04 -2.17 -1.94
CA PHE A 13 -27.77 -0.91 -2.13
C PHE A 13 -28.59 -0.88 -3.43
N LEU A 14 -28.16 -1.62 -4.45
CA LEU A 14 -28.80 -1.67 -5.76
C LEU A 14 -29.97 -2.67 -5.83
N ILE A 15 -30.11 -3.53 -4.85
CA ILE A 15 -31.14 -4.59 -4.83
C ILE A 15 -32.17 -4.27 -3.74
N GLU A 16 -33.44 -4.25 -4.10
CA GLU A 16 -34.54 -3.94 -3.18
C GLU A 16 -34.83 -5.02 -2.12
N ASP A 17 -34.12 -6.16 -2.18
CA ASP A 17 -34.30 -7.27 -1.25
C ASP A 17 -33.52 -7.06 0.06
N SER A 18 -34.22 -6.85 1.17
CA SER A 18 -33.63 -6.66 2.50
C SER A 18 -33.00 -7.92 3.13
N GLN A 19 -33.11 -9.08 2.47
CA GLN A 19 -32.59 -10.35 2.98
C GLN A 19 -31.25 -10.77 2.38
N ILE A 20 -30.54 -9.85 1.72
CA ILE A 20 -29.21 -10.13 1.17
C ILE A 20 -28.22 -10.36 2.31
N LYS A 21 -27.48 -11.45 2.22
CA LYS A 21 -26.32 -11.72 3.05
C LYS A 21 -25.07 -11.51 2.22
N GLU A 22 -24.21 -10.60 2.66
CA GLU A 22 -22.88 -10.39 2.12
C GLU A 22 -21.87 -11.16 2.97
N GLN A 23 -21.02 -11.96 2.31
CA GLN A 23 -19.91 -12.67 2.94
C GLN A 23 -18.63 -12.31 2.23
N ILE A 24 -17.63 -11.83 2.97
CA ILE A 24 -16.31 -11.51 2.45
C ILE A 24 -15.40 -12.69 2.72
N GLU A 25 -14.89 -13.30 1.65
CA GLU A 25 -13.92 -14.39 1.73
C GLU A 25 -12.55 -13.89 1.27
N PRO A 26 -11.47 -14.12 2.05
CA PRO A 26 -10.11 -13.83 1.59
C PRO A 26 -9.78 -14.73 0.40
N TYR A 27 -9.50 -14.12 -0.75
CA TYR A 27 -9.29 -14.87 -1.99
C TYR A 27 -7.81 -15.10 -2.30
N PHE A 28 -6.96 -14.10 -2.10
CA PHE A 28 -5.53 -14.24 -2.36
C PHE A 28 -4.69 -13.54 -1.28
N MET A 29 -3.43 -13.95 -1.20
CA MET A 29 -2.42 -13.30 -0.39
C MET A 29 -1.34 -12.71 -1.28
N ALA A 30 -0.89 -11.51 -0.98
CA ALA A 30 0.22 -10.86 -1.64
C ALA A 30 1.32 -10.54 -0.63
N ARG A 31 2.58 -10.60 -1.08
CA ARG A 31 3.74 -10.21 -0.30
C ARG A 31 4.78 -9.54 -1.20
N ILE A 32 5.33 -8.43 -0.74
CA ILE A 32 6.51 -7.82 -1.35
C ILE A 32 7.73 -8.69 -0.96
N VAL A 33 8.40 -9.27 -1.94
CA VAL A 33 9.55 -10.17 -1.74
C VAL A 33 10.85 -9.38 -1.65
N ASP A 34 11.01 -8.35 -2.49
CA ASP A 34 12.14 -7.43 -2.49
C ASP A 34 11.61 -6.00 -2.45
N VAL A 35 11.82 -5.34 -1.32
CA VAL A 35 11.29 -3.99 -1.08
C VAL A 35 11.95 -2.97 -2.00
N LYS A 36 13.26 -3.04 -2.20
CA LYS A 36 13.99 -2.06 -3.01
C LYS A 36 13.55 -2.13 -4.47
N GLU A 37 13.55 -3.33 -5.05
CA GLU A 37 13.13 -3.56 -6.43
C GLU A 37 11.65 -3.19 -6.63
N PHE A 38 10.81 -3.57 -5.68
CA PHE A 38 9.40 -3.22 -5.74
C PHE A 38 9.16 -1.70 -5.75
N LEU A 39 9.76 -0.97 -4.80
CA LEU A 39 9.59 0.48 -4.70
C LEU A 39 10.20 1.21 -5.91
N GLN A 40 11.31 0.70 -6.47
CA GLN A 40 11.96 1.29 -7.64
C GLN A 40 11.06 1.24 -8.90
N HIS A 41 10.21 0.22 -9.01
CA HIS A 41 9.32 0.01 -10.15
C HIS A 41 7.85 0.34 -9.86
N PHE A 42 7.55 0.77 -8.63
CA PHE A 42 6.18 1.11 -8.25
C PHE A 42 5.72 2.38 -8.99
N PRO A 43 4.50 2.39 -9.55
CA PRO A 43 3.99 3.50 -10.36
C PRO A 43 3.47 4.66 -9.48
N PHE A 44 4.37 5.33 -8.76
CA PHE A 44 4.00 6.51 -7.98
C PHE A 44 3.39 7.60 -8.87
N VAL A 45 2.41 8.31 -8.34
CA VAL A 45 1.75 9.42 -9.04
C VAL A 45 2.36 10.74 -8.59
N GLY A 46 3.06 11.40 -9.51
CA GLY A 46 3.76 12.66 -9.20
C GLY A 46 4.96 12.46 -8.29
N THR A 47 5.34 13.51 -7.58
CA THR A 47 6.51 13.55 -6.71
C THR A 47 6.15 13.98 -5.29
N ALA A 48 7.01 13.70 -4.32
CA ALA A 48 6.91 14.17 -2.94
C ALA A 48 8.27 14.63 -2.43
N ASP A 49 8.28 15.33 -1.30
CA ASP A 49 9.51 15.52 -0.55
C ASP A 49 10.08 14.18 -0.14
N ALA A 50 11.41 14.10 -0.07
CA ALA A 50 12.09 12.85 0.29
C ALA A 50 11.64 12.34 1.67
N PHE A 51 11.35 11.07 1.75
CA PHE A 51 11.07 10.36 3.00
C PHE A 51 11.68 8.95 2.95
N HIS A 52 11.74 8.26 4.08
CA HIS A 52 12.25 6.90 4.11
C HIS A 52 11.35 5.96 4.89
N PHE A 53 11.15 4.78 4.36
CA PHE A 53 10.55 3.67 5.08
C PHE A 53 11.58 3.02 6.01
N ILE A 54 11.18 2.71 7.24
CA ILE A 54 11.88 1.84 8.17
C ILE A 54 11.06 0.57 8.27
N ILE A 55 11.57 -0.52 7.71
CA ILE A 55 10.82 -1.76 7.50
C ILE A 55 11.35 -2.87 8.38
N GLU A 56 10.43 -3.60 9.01
CA GLU A 56 10.67 -4.83 9.71
C GLU A 56 10.07 -6.01 8.96
N ASP A 57 10.91 -7.00 8.65
CA ASP A 57 10.52 -8.26 8.02
C ASP A 57 11.16 -9.44 8.76
N PRO A 58 10.41 -10.17 9.59
CA PRO A 58 10.97 -11.27 10.35
C PRO A 58 11.30 -12.51 9.52
N VAL A 59 10.83 -12.58 8.27
CA VAL A 59 10.98 -13.76 7.41
C VAL A 59 12.04 -13.55 6.33
N ALA A 60 12.16 -12.34 5.80
CA ALA A 60 13.10 -11.99 4.73
C ALA A 60 14.07 -10.90 5.22
N PRO A 61 15.22 -11.27 5.80
CA PRO A 61 16.16 -10.33 6.42
C PRO A 61 16.67 -9.22 5.50
N TRP A 62 16.73 -9.47 4.21
CA TRP A 62 17.14 -8.46 3.21
C TRP A 62 16.15 -7.29 3.05
N ASN A 63 14.92 -7.45 3.52
CA ASN A 63 13.91 -6.40 3.57
C ASN A 63 13.97 -5.55 4.84
N ASN A 64 14.76 -5.97 5.84
CA ASN A 64 14.94 -5.16 7.04
C ASN A 64 15.84 -3.98 6.76
N GLY A 65 15.40 -2.79 7.12
CA GLY A 65 16.24 -1.61 6.99
C GLY A 65 15.51 -0.36 6.56
N ILE A 66 16.30 0.54 5.97
CA ILE A 66 15.89 1.87 5.56
C ILE A 66 15.86 1.92 4.04
N PHE A 67 14.74 2.40 3.50
CA PHE A 67 14.53 2.59 2.06
C PHE A 67 14.00 4.01 1.83
N ALA A 68 14.91 4.93 1.48
CA ALA A 68 14.53 6.31 1.17
C ALA A 68 14.05 6.43 -0.27
N LEU A 69 12.99 7.19 -0.45
CA LEU A 69 12.47 7.57 -1.74
C LEU A 69 12.80 9.02 -2.01
N THR A 70 13.44 9.24 -3.15
CA THR A 70 13.72 10.57 -3.72
C THR A 70 13.28 10.58 -5.17
N TRP A 71 13.01 11.76 -5.70
CA TRP A 71 12.62 11.93 -7.11
C TRP A 71 13.64 12.81 -7.80
N ASP A 72 14.03 12.40 -9.00
CA ASP A 72 14.89 13.25 -9.84
C ASP A 72 14.10 14.35 -10.57
N GLU A 73 14.78 15.17 -11.37
CA GLU A 73 14.18 16.27 -12.12
C GLU A 73 13.12 15.80 -13.15
N GLN A 74 13.19 14.55 -13.57
CA GLN A 74 12.23 13.91 -14.48
C GLN A 74 11.05 13.27 -13.73
N GLY A 75 11.04 13.34 -12.39
CA GLY A 75 10.02 12.73 -11.56
C GLY A 75 10.16 11.21 -11.40
N GLN A 76 11.32 10.64 -11.74
CA GLN A 76 11.59 9.23 -11.54
C GLN A 76 11.99 8.97 -10.09
N VAL A 77 11.41 7.94 -9.48
CA VAL A 77 11.76 7.54 -8.13
C VAL A 77 13.13 6.88 -8.09
N ARG A 78 13.90 7.22 -7.06
CA ARG A 78 15.17 6.55 -6.70
C ARG A 78 15.08 6.04 -5.28
N VAL A 79 15.47 4.77 -5.09
CA VAL A 79 15.44 4.12 -3.79
C VAL A 79 16.87 3.96 -3.26
N LEU A 80 17.13 4.59 -2.10
CA LEU A 80 18.43 4.61 -1.43
C LEU A 80 18.34 3.93 -0.06
N ASN A 81 19.42 3.28 0.37
CA ASN A 81 19.46 2.58 1.66
C ASN A 81 20.05 3.46 2.78
N GLU A 82 19.57 4.68 2.88
CA GLU A 82 20.01 5.69 3.86
C GLU A 82 18.84 6.53 4.36
N PRO A 83 18.93 7.11 5.57
CA PRO A 83 17.84 7.90 6.14
C PRO A 83 17.79 9.29 5.53
N ILE A 84 16.95 9.50 4.50
CA ILE A 84 16.72 10.78 3.87
C ILE A 84 15.28 11.22 4.15
N GLY A 85 15.09 12.46 4.55
CA GLY A 85 13.77 13.03 4.83
C GLY A 85 13.10 12.45 6.08
N LYS A 86 11.79 12.43 6.09
CA LYS A 86 10.99 12.01 7.26
C LYS A 86 10.83 10.50 7.33
N PRO A 87 10.83 9.90 8.55
CA PRO A 87 10.65 8.46 8.71
C PRO A 87 9.19 8.03 8.56
N VAL A 88 9.00 6.88 7.94
CA VAL A 88 7.72 6.13 7.89
C VAL A 88 8.00 4.73 8.42
N ARG A 89 7.52 4.42 9.63
CA ARG A 89 7.75 3.13 10.30
C ARG A 89 6.59 2.19 10.05
N LEU A 90 6.90 0.98 9.60
CA LEU A 90 5.89 -0.07 9.38
C LEU A 90 6.56 -1.44 9.18
N ASN A 91 5.81 -2.51 9.30
CA ASN A 91 6.27 -3.84 8.93
C ASN A 91 5.95 -4.16 7.45
N ILE A 92 6.53 -5.25 6.95
CA ILE A 92 6.37 -5.67 5.54
C ILE A 92 4.91 -5.96 5.17
N GLN A 93 4.09 -6.48 6.08
CA GLN A 93 2.68 -6.76 5.84
C GLN A 93 1.90 -5.45 5.63
N THR A 94 2.20 -4.45 6.44
CA THR A 94 1.59 -3.11 6.32
C THR A 94 2.04 -2.41 5.04
N LEU A 95 3.33 -2.51 4.67
CA LEU A 95 3.82 -2.00 3.40
C LEU A 95 3.09 -2.66 2.23
N THR A 96 2.98 -3.99 2.23
CA THR A 96 2.26 -4.71 1.19
C THR A 96 0.80 -4.26 1.11
N CYS A 97 0.13 -4.15 2.25
CA CYS A 97 -1.25 -3.67 2.35
C CYS A 97 -1.42 -2.26 1.76
N LEU A 98 -0.49 -1.35 2.05
CA LEU A 98 -0.46 0.02 1.55
C LEU A 98 -0.24 0.07 0.03
N MET A 99 0.81 -0.61 -0.45
CA MET A 99 1.21 -0.56 -1.86
C MET A 99 0.23 -1.29 -2.79
N MET A 100 -0.42 -2.35 -2.31
CA MET A 100 -1.52 -3.01 -3.04
C MET A 100 -2.86 -2.29 -2.91
N ASN A 101 -2.85 -1.11 -2.28
CA ASN A 101 -4.03 -0.28 -2.05
C ASN A 101 -5.21 -1.01 -1.36
N TYR A 102 -4.89 -2.03 -0.56
CA TYR A 102 -5.89 -2.72 0.25
C TYR A 102 -6.42 -1.84 1.37
N ARG A 103 -5.55 -1.00 1.95
CA ARG A 103 -5.91 0.07 2.90
C ARG A 103 -5.05 1.30 2.66
N ARG A 104 -5.67 2.45 2.77
CA ARG A 104 -5.01 3.76 2.61
C ARG A 104 -4.09 4.08 3.79
N ALA A 105 -3.10 4.96 3.56
CA ALA A 105 -2.13 5.35 4.58
C ALA A 105 -2.78 5.94 5.84
N SER A 106 -3.78 6.79 5.66
CA SER A 106 -4.55 7.39 6.77
C SER A 106 -5.27 6.35 7.64
N TYR A 107 -5.82 5.31 7.03
CA TYR A 107 -6.41 4.20 7.77
C TYR A 107 -5.35 3.44 8.57
N LEU A 108 -4.22 3.12 7.95
CA LEU A 108 -3.13 2.37 8.60
C LEU A 108 -2.50 3.17 9.74
N ALA A 109 -2.36 4.49 9.59
CA ALA A 109 -1.90 5.37 10.67
C ALA A 109 -2.92 5.41 11.83
N ARG A 110 -4.22 5.50 11.54
CA ARG A 110 -5.27 5.52 12.57
C ARG A 110 -5.31 4.24 13.42
N ILE A 111 -4.97 3.10 12.85
CA ILE A 111 -4.90 1.81 13.56
C ILE A 111 -3.48 1.49 14.06
N GLU A 112 -2.59 2.49 14.09
CA GLU A 112 -1.21 2.40 14.62
C GLU A 112 -0.34 1.33 13.92
N ARG A 113 -0.64 1.04 12.66
CA ARG A 113 0.15 0.15 11.80
C ARG A 113 1.20 0.88 10.98
N LEU A 114 1.06 2.20 10.84
CA LEU A 114 1.98 3.09 10.14
C LEU A 114 2.20 4.32 11.03
N GLU A 115 3.47 4.64 11.29
CA GLU A 115 3.87 5.79 12.08
C GLU A 115 4.65 6.77 11.21
N THR A 116 4.18 8.00 11.11
CA THR A 116 4.83 9.13 10.42
C THR A 116 4.19 10.45 10.84
N ASP A 117 4.75 11.57 10.38
CA ASP A 117 4.12 12.88 10.56
C ASP A 117 2.96 13.12 9.57
N GLU A 118 2.12 14.12 9.88
CA GLU A 118 0.92 14.42 9.09
C GLU A 118 1.20 14.84 7.65
N GLU A 119 2.31 15.54 7.41
CA GLU A 119 2.70 16.02 6.07
C GLU A 119 3.12 14.84 5.18
N THR A 120 3.96 13.96 5.70
CA THR A 120 4.36 12.73 5.02
C THR A 120 3.15 11.81 4.77
N LEU A 121 2.23 11.72 5.73
CA LEU A 121 1.00 10.95 5.57
C LEU A 121 0.15 11.48 4.40
N LYS A 122 -0.03 12.78 4.28
CA LYS A 122 -0.72 13.42 3.14
C LYS A 122 0.01 13.17 1.81
N SER A 123 1.34 13.17 1.85
CA SER A 123 2.14 12.85 0.66
C SER A 123 1.93 11.41 0.21
N LEU A 124 1.95 10.43 1.13
CA LEU A 124 1.65 9.03 0.83
C LEU A 124 0.25 8.84 0.22
N GLU A 125 -0.75 9.54 0.76
CA GLU A 125 -2.12 9.51 0.20
C GLU A 125 -2.19 10.02 -1.23
N ARG A 126 -1.36 10.99 -1.58
CA ARG A 126 -1.34 11.61 -2.89
C ARG A 126 -0.56 10.79 -3.92
N ILE A 127 0.63 10.27 -3.55
CA ILE A 127 1.53 9.62 -4.51
C ILE A 127 1.23 8.14 -4.74
N ILE A 128 0.56 7.47 -3.80
CA ILE A 128 0.13 6.08 -3.99
C ILE A 128 -1.19 6.08 -4.75
N PRO A 129 -1.23 5.51 -5.98
CA PRO A 129 -2.42 5.52 -6.81
C PRO A 129 -3.58 4.81 -6.10
N ASN A 130 -4.79 5.37 -6.25
CA ASN A 130 -6.01 4.77 -5.72
C ASN A 130 -6.56 3.74 -6.71
N MET A 131 -5.83 2.65 -6.91
CA MET A 131 -6.19 1.54 -7.80
C MET A 131 -6.27 0.26 -7.00
N GLU A 132 -7.34 -0.49 -7.13
CA GLU A 132 -7.45 -1.80 -6.50
C GLU A 132 -6.57 -2.82 -7.23
N ALA A 133 -5.83 -3.61 -6.46
CA ALA A 133 -5.14 -4.77 -7.00
C ALA A 133 -6.20 -5.82 -7.36
N TYR A 134 -6.24 -6.21 -8.62
CA TYR A 134 -7.14 -7.22 -9.14
C TYR A 134 -6.37 -8.46 -9.59
N PHE A 135 -6.89 -9.62 -9.25
CA PHE A 135 -6.34 -10.90 -9.65
C PHE A 135 -7.48 -11.78 -10.18
N SER A 136 -7.43 -12.12 -11.46
CA SER A 136 -8.51 -12.82 -12.16
C SER A 136 -8.27 -14.32 -12.38
N ASP A 137 -7.09 -14.83 -12.02
CA ASP A 137 -6.77 -16.23 -12.22
C ASP A 137 -7.29 -17.10 -11.06
N TYR A 138 -7.95 -18.18 -11.42
CA TYR A 138 -8.42 -19.23 -10.50
C TYR A 138 -7.50 -20.45 -10.68
N PHE A 139 -6.99 -20.98 -9.58
CA PHE A 139 -6.17 -22.18 -9.55
C PHE A 139 -6.99 -23.40 -9.14
#